data_6059c8fce3c0d40311d652d552050229
#
_entry.id   6059c8fce3c0d40311d652d552050229
#
_cell.length_a   1.000
_cell.length_b   1.000
_cell.length_c   1.000
_cell.angle_alpha   90.00
_cell.angle_beta   90.00
_cell.angle_gamma   90.00
#
_symmetry.space_group_name_H-M   'P 1'
#
loop_
_entity.id
_entity.type
_entity.pdbx_description
1 polymer ?
#
loop_
_entity_poly.entity_id
_entity_poly.type
_entity_poly.pdbx_seq_one_letter_code
_entity_poly.pdbx_strand_id
1 'polypeptide(L)'
;LILAFQFTEYAGTMREIGLLVLLAISTFFIHELGHVVFGIVAGYQFHFLTAGPITIERNRITANSSWAYFGGIASCSPKTDDLQKISRQHFLFAAGGPILSIVVAILSLTVGYFFNLQYVQFLGVMNFVIFLVTAIPFKGEFKSDGRVMLELLSKGNEKEQFLSTLLLIKEMMSPALPNMWSLHLVQQARTAPVNEDNITV
;
A
#
# COMPACT_ATOMS: atom_id res chain seq x y z
N LEU A 1 -18.58 -41.35 -6.53
CA LEU A 1 -18.32 -41.82 -5.16
C LEU A 1 -16.82 -41.66 -4.80
N ILE A 2 -15.87 -42.17 -5.61
CA ILE A 2 -14.42 -42.11 -5.38
C ILE A 2 -13.95 -40.66 -5.31
N LEU A 3 -14.39 -39.78 -6.24
CA LEU A 3 -14.09 -38.35 -6.20
C LEU A 3 -14.66 -37.65 -4.95
N ALA A 4 -15.88 -38.01 -4.54
CA ALA A 4 -16.48 -37.46 -3.33
C ALA A 4 -15.71 -37.87 -2.04
N PHE A 5 -15.18 -39.09 -2.00
CA PHE A 5 -14.38 -39.59 -0.89
C PHE A 5 -13.02 -38.90 -0.82
N GLN A 6 -12.34 -38.67 -1.93
CA GLN A 6 -11.10 -37.89 -1.99
C GLN A 6 -11.32 -36.46 -1.56
N PHE A 7 -12.42 -35.81 -1.96
CA PHE A 7 -12.76 -34.45 -1.51
C PHE A 7 -12.99 -34.37 0.00
N THR A 8 -13.56 -35.40 0.64
CA THR A 8 -13.75 -35.40 2.09
C THR A 8 -12.47 -35.63 2.86
N GLU A 9 -11.51 -36.40 2.33
CA GLU A 9 -10.21 -36.64 2.97
C GLU A 9 -9.37 -35.34 3.02
N TYR A 10 -9.41 -34.51 1.98
CA TYR A 10 -8.66 -33.26 1.91
C TYR A 10 -9.46 -32.01 2.33
N ALA A 11 -10.74 -32.16 2.68
CA ALA A 11 -11.61 -31.02 3.01
C ALA A 11 -11.08 -30.19 4.20
N GLY A 12 -10.48 -30.83 5.20
CA GLY A 12 -9.84 -30.17 6.34
C GLY A 12 -8.68 -29.28 5.88
N THR A 13 -7.75 -29.85 5.14
CA THR A 13 -6.56 -29.12 4.63
C THR A 13 -6.96 -27.97 3.71
N MET A 14 -7.93 -28.18 2.81
CA MET A 14 -8.42 -27.13 1.91
C MET A 14 -9.05 -25.97 2.67
N ARG A 15 -9.79 -26.27 3.74
CA ARG A 15 -10.35 -25.23 4.63
C ARG A 15 -9.25 -24.41 5.29
N GLU A 16 -8.22 -25.08 5.84
CA GLU A 16 -7.09 -24.38 6.48
C GLU A 16 -6.34 -23.49 5.51
N ILE A 17 -6.03 -23.98 4.32
CA ILE A 17 -5.40 -23.20 3.25
C ILE A 17 -6.27 -21.98 2.88
N GLY A 18 -7.57 -22.20 2.69
CA GLY A 18 -8.50 -21.12 2.37
C GLY A 18 -8.55 -20.04 3.44
N LEU A 19 -8.54 -20.42 4.71
CA LEU A 19 -8.51 -19.49 5.85
C LEU A 19 -7.19 -18.71 5.89
N LEU A 20 -6.04 -19.35 5.67
CA LEU A 20 -4.74 -18.68 5.64
C LEU A 20 -4.66 -17.68 4.48
N VAL A 21 -5.20 -18.01 3.31
CA VAL A 21 -5.29 -17.08 2.16
C VAL A 21 -6.16 -15.87 2.51
N LEU A 22 -7.32 -16.09 3.14
CA LEU A 22 -8.19 -15.00 3.58
C LEU A 22 -7.51 -14.10 4.61
N LEU A 23 -6.76 -14.67 5.55
CA LEU A 23 -5.98 -13.91 6.53
C LEU A 23 -4.87 -13.09 5.85
N ALA A 24 -4.18 -13.65 4.86
CA ALA A 24 -3.17 -12.92 4.09
C ALA A 24 -3.78 -11.73 3.33
N ILE A 25 -4.89 -11.93 2.62
CA ILE A 25 -5.62 -10.86 1.93
C ILE A 25 -6.08 -9.79 2.92
N SER A 26 -6.61 -10.22 4.08
CA SER A 26 -7.02 -9.29 5.15
C SER A 26 -5.85 -8.47 5.68
N THR A 27 -4.67 -9.08 5.80
CA THR A 27 -3.44 -8.41 6.23
C THR A 27 -3.02 -7.32 5.23
N PHE A 28 -3.01 -7.63 3.93
CA PHE A 28 -2.75 -6.63 2.89
C PHE A 28 -3.78 -5.51 2.93
N PHE A 29 -5.06 -5.86 3.04
CA PHE A 29 -6.14 -4.87 3.13
C PHE A 29 -5.97 -3.93 4.32
N ILE A 30 -5.63 -4.45 5.50
CA ILE A 30 -5.39 -3.66 6.73
C ILE A 30 -4.21 -2.70 6.51
N HIS A 31 -3.12 -3.18 5.92
CA HIS A 31 -1.95 -2.37 5.63
C HIS A 31 -2.29 -1.20 4.69
N GLU A 32 -2.90 -1.49 3.55
CA GLU A 32 -3.29 -0.46 2.58
C GLU A 32 -4.35 0.51 3.14
N LEU A 33 -5.27 0.01 3.98
CA LEU A 33 -6.21 0.86 4.69
C LEU A 33 -5.50 1.86 5.60
N GLY A 34 -4.38 1.46 6.19
CA GLY A 34 -3.52 2.36 6.97
C GLY A 34 -3.06 3.55 6.14
N HIS A 35 -2.54 3.32 4.94
CA HIS A 35 -2.15 4.38 4.02
C HIS A 35 -3.33 5.30 3.69
N VAL A 36 -4.49 4.74 3.37
CA VAL A 36 -5.69 5.52 3.04
C VAL A 36 -6.14 6.38 4.22
N VAL A 37 -6.25 5.82 5.42
CA VAL A 37 -6.70 6.56 6.61
C VAL A 37 -5.75 7.71 6.93
N PHE A 38 -4.45 7.44 7.00
CA PHE A 38 -3.46 8.46 7.29
C PHE A 38 -3.33 9.49 6.16
N GLY A 39 -3.49 9.07 4.90
CA GLY A 39 -3.54 9.96 3.75
C GLY A 39 -4.72 10.92 3.83
N ILE A 40 -5.93 10.43 4.11
CA ILE A 40 -7.12 11.28 4.27
C ILE A 40 -6.95 12.25 5.44
N VAL A 41 -6.47 11.79 6.60
CA VAL A 41 -6.19 12.62 7.77
C VAL A 41 -5.14 13.69 7.44
N ALA A 42 -4.12 13.34 6.66
CA ALA A 42 -3.12 14.29 6.18
C ALA A 42 -3.66 15.30 5.14
N GLY A 43 -4.86 15.08 4.60
CA GLY A 43 -5.52 15.97 3.64
C GLY A 43 -5.40 15.54 2.18
N TYR A 44 -5.01 14.30 1.92
CA TYR A 44 -4.98 13.70 0.59
C TYR A 44 -6.39 13.41 0.08
N GLN A 45 -6.53 13.30 -1.23
CA GLN A 45 -7.73 12.80 -1.89
C GLN A 45 -7.58 11.31 -2.16
N PHE A 46 -8.51 10.53 -1.65
CA PHE A 46 -8.61 9.09 -1.91
C PHE A 46 -9.09 8.83 -3.34
N HIS A 47 -8.45 7.89 -4.02
CA HIS A 47 -8.84 7.39 -5.33
C HIS A 47 -9.32 5.95 -5.27
N PHE A 48 -8.44 5.03 -4.90
CA PHE A 48 -8.78 3.62 -4.74
C PHE A 48 -7.86 2.90 -3.76
N LEU A 49 -8.34 1.75 -3.29
CA LEU A 49 -7.60 0.77 -2.51
C LEU A 49 -7.85 -0.61 -3.12
N THR A 50 -6.80 -1.33 -3.42
CA THR A 50 -6.88 -2.72 -3.91
C THR A 50 -6.15 -3.64 -2.94
N ALA A 51 -6.76 -4.77 -2.60
CA ALA A 51 -6.10 -5.85 -1.89
C ALA A 51 -6.73 -7.19 -2.31
N GLY A 52 -5.89 -8.13 -2.73
CA GLY A 52 -6.35 -9.39 -3.28
C GLY A 52 -7.28 -9.18 -4.50
N PRO A 53 -8.44 -9.85 -4.52
CA PRO A 53 -9.37 -9.79 -5.65
C PRO A 53 -10.27 -8.54 -5.68
N ILE A 54 -10.16 -7.61 -4.72
CA ILE A 54 -11.11 -6.52 -4.53
C ILE A 54 -10.42 -5.17 -4.70
N THR A 55 -11.07 -4.26 -5.44
CA THR A 55 -10.73 -2.85 -5.55
C THR A 55 -11.89 -2.01 -5.02
N ILE A 56 -11.61 -1.13 -4.07
CA ILE A 56 -12.55 -0.17 -3.50
C ILE A 56 -12.19 1.21 -4.05
N GLU A 57 -13.12 1.80 -4.78
CA GLU A 57 -13.05 3.17 -5.25
C GLU A 57 -14.03 4.04 -4.46
N ARG A 58 -14.00 5.36 -4.66
CA ARG A 58 -14.83 6.30 -3.89
C ARG A 58 -16.32 5.94 -3.87
N ASN A 59 -16.88 5.44 -4.98
CA ASN A 59 -18.32 5.22 -5.15
C ASN A 59 -18.67 3.79 -5.57
N ARG A 60 -17.69 2.89 -5.70
CA ARG A 60 -17.94 1.52 -6.18
C ARG A 60 -16.92 0.54 -5.65
N ILE A 61 -17.31 -0.72 -5.60
CA ILE A 61 -16.43 -1.85 -5.36
C ILE A 61 -16.40 -2.69 -6.63
N THR A 62 -15.21 -3.01 -7.12
CA THR A 62 -14.98 -3.77 -8.34
C THR A 62 -14.05 -4.94 -8.09
N ALA A 63 -14.02 -5.89 -9.01
CA ALA A 63 -12.99 -6.92 -9.00
C ALA A 63 -11.64 -6.32 -9.42
N ASN A 64 -10.58 -6.75 -8.75
CA ASN A 64 -9.22 -6.42 -9.17
C ASN A 64 -8.90 -7.16 -10.49
N SER A 65 -8.52 -6.41 -11.51
CA SER A 65 -8.18 -6.93 -12.85
C SER A 65 -6.68 -7.11 -13.08
N SER A 66 -5.84 -6.74 -12.11
CA SER A 66 -4.37 -6.76 -12.25
C SER A 66 -3.69 -7.57 -11.15
N TRP A 67 -2.93 -8.59 -11.55
CA TRP A 67 -2.11 -9.36 -10.61
C TRP A 67 -1.05 -8.51 -9.90
N ALA A 68 -0.56 -7.44 -10.54
CA ALA A 68 0.41 -6.52 -9.95
C ALA A 68 -0.10 -5.87 -8.66
N TYR A 69 -1.43 -5.71 -8.52
CA TYR A 69 -2.07 -5.08 -7.36
C TYR A 69 -2.62 -6.09 -6.35
N PHE A 70 -2.38 -7.38 -6.57
CA PHE A 70 -2.92 -8.42 -5.67
C PHE A 70 -2.36 -8.33 -4.26
N GLY A 71 -1.09 -7.95 -4.13
CA GLY A 71 -0.42 -7.75 -2.83
C GLY A 71 -0.82 -6.47 -2.08
N GLY A 72 -1.67 -5.66 -2.68
CA GLY A 72 -2.13 -4.40 -2.11
C GLY A 72 -1.57 -3.17 -2.82
N ILE A 73 -2.40 -2.16 -2.96
CA ILE A 73 -2.01 -0.80 -3.36
C ILE A 73 -3.06 0.19 -2.87
N ALA A 74 -2.62 1.28 -2.25
CA ALA A 74 -3.44 2.42 -1.90
C ALA A 74 -3.09 3.62 -2.78
N SER A 75 -4.09 4.22 -3.41
CA SER A 75 -3.92 5.41 -4.23
C SER A 75 -4.60 6.62 -3.60
N CYS A 76 -3.78 7.57 -3.22
CA CYS A 76 -4.20 8.88 -2.73
C CYS A 76 -3.31 9.96 -3.36
N SER A 77 -3.86 11.14 -3.67
CA SER A 77 -3.11 12.26 -4.21
C SER A 77 -3.20 13.52 -3.36
N PRO A 78 -2.15 14.37 -3.35
CA PRO A 78 -2.18 15.64 -2.65
C PRO A 78 -3.16 16.62 -3.33
N LYS A 79 -3.85 17.44 -2.52
CA LYS A 79 -4.74 18.52 -3.01
C LYS A 79 -4.01 19.86 -3.21
N THR A 80 -2.72 19.91 -2.92
CA THR A 80 -1.89 21.11 -2.96
C THR A 80 -0.70 20.88 -3.88
N ASP A 81 -0.05 21.95 -4.31
CA ASP A 81 1.21 21.91 -5.06
C ASP A 81 2.40 22.41 -4.21
N ASP A 82 2.16 22.75 -2.93
CA ASP A 82 3.21 23.09 -1.98
C ASP A 82 4.04 21.86 -1.61
N LEU A 83 5.27 21.81 -2.10
CA LEU A 83 6.19 20.69 -1.90
C LEU A 83 6.50 20.40 -0.43
N GLN A 84 6.60 21.44 0.42
CA GLN A 84 6.86 21.24 1.84
C GLN A 84 5.66 20.58 2.53
N LYS A 85 4.46 21.01 2.18
CA LYS A 85 3.23 20.44 2.69
C LYS A 85 3.05 19.02 2.19
N ILE A 86 3.27 18.77 0.89
CA ILE A 86 3.22 17.43 0.29
C ILE A 86 4.20 16.48 0.98
N SER A 87 5.44 16.92 1.23
CA SER A 87 6.44 16.12 1.92
C SER A 87 5.96 15.62 3.28
N ARG A 88 5.35 16.48 4.09
CA ARG A 88 4.80 16.12 5.40
C ARG A 88 3.58 15.20 5.29
N GLN A 89 2.68 15.51 4.35
CA GLN A 89 1.48 14.72 4.11
C GLN A 89 1.82 13.32 3.60
N HIS A 90 2.79 13.22 2.67
CA HIS A 90 3.18 11.93 2.12
C HIS A 90 3.98 11.09 3.12
N PHE A 91 4.74 11.72 4.00
CA PHE A 91 5.36 11.01 5.13
C PHE A 91 4.30 10.33 6.01
N LEU A 92 3.22 11.04 6.35
CA LEU A 92 2.12 10.46 7.13
C LEU A 92 1.40 9.35 6.34
N PHE A 93 1.16 9.56 5.05
CA PHE A 93 0.60 8.54 4.18
C PHE A 93 1.45 7.27 4.19
N ALA A 94 2.76 7.38 3.94
CA ALA A 94 3.68 6.25 3.94
C ALA A 94 3.77 5.55 5.31
N ALA A 95 3.75 6.30 6.41
CA ALA A 95 3.77 5.74 7.75
C ALA A 95 2.48 5.00 8.11
N GLY A 96 1.37 5.31 7.45
CA GLY A 96 0.04 4.81 7.80
C GLY A 96 -0.08 3.28 7.73
N GLY A 97 0.43 2.66 6.66
CA GLY A 97 0.43 1.21 6.49
C GLY A 97 1.15 0.49 7.62
N PRO A 98 2.46 0.76 7.83
CA PRO A 98 3.21 0.17 8.93
C PRO A 98 2.59 0.41 10.30
N ILE A 99 2.12 1.63 10.60
CA ILE A 99 1.50 1.94 11.89
C ILE A 99 0.23 1.11 12.11
N LEU A 100 -0.67 1.03 11.13
CA LEU A 100 -1.88 0.24 11.30
C LEU A 100 -1.56 -1.25 11.43
N SER A 101 -0.59 -1.75 10.66
CA SER A 101 -0.14 -3.14 10.74
C SER A 101 0.40 -3.50 12.12
N ILE A 102 1.29 -2.67 12.72
CA ILE A 102 1.83 -2.98 14.06
C ILE A 102 0.76 -2.86 15.15
N VAL A 103 -0.17 -1.92 15.05
CA VAL A 103 -1.29 -1.80 15.98
C VAL A 103 -2.17 -3.04 15.93
N VAL A 104 -2.56 -3.49 14.73
CA VAL A 104 -3.37 -4.71 14.57
C VAL A 104 -2.59 -5.95 15.01
N ALA A 105 -1.28 -6.03 14.73
CA ALA A 105 -0.44 -7.12 15.21
C ALA A 105 -0.49 -7.25 16.74
N ILE A 106 -0.25 -6.16 17.46
CA ILE A 106 -0.26 -6.16 18.93
C ILE A 106 -1.65 -6.54 19.45
N LEU A 107 -2.70 -5.94 18.93
CA LEU A 107 -4.08 -6.23 19.38
C LEU A 107 -4.46 -7.69 19.10
N SER A 108 -4.19 -8.18 17.89
CA SER A 108 -4.55 -9.56 17.52
C SER A 108 -3.74 -10.60 18.29
N LEU A 109 -2.43 -10.38 18.50
CA LEU A 109 -1.62 -11.28 19.32
C LEU A 109 -2.11 -11.30 20.77
N THR A 110 -2.43 -10.14 21.34
CA THR A 110 -2.92 -10.04 22.71
C THR A 110 -4.27 -10.74 22.86
N VAL A 111 -5.25 -10.40 22.03
CA VAL A 111 -6.59 -11.02 22.08
C VAL A 111 -6.50 -12.51 21.79
N GLY A 112 -5.75 -12.90 20.76
CA GLY A 112 -5.58 -14.30 20.38
C GLY A 112 -4.92 -15.13 21.48
N TYR A 113 -3.98 -14.56 22.23
CA TYR A 113 -3.34 -15.22 23.38
C TYR A 113 -4.33 -15.41 24.54
N PHE A 114 -5.01 -14.35 24.97
CA PHE A 114 -5.92 -14.42 26.12
C PHE A 114 -7.16 -15.30 25.89
N PHE A 115 -7.66 -15.34 24.67
CA PHE A 115 -8.87 -16.10 24.32
C PHE A 115 -8.58 -17.42 23.59
N ASN A 116 -7.31 -17.82 23.43
CA ASN A 116 -6.87 -19.01 22.69
C ASN A 116 -7.42 -19.08 21.25
N LEU A 117 -7.45 -17.92 20.55
CA LEU A 117 -7.97 -17.79 19.19
C LEU A 117 -6.83 -17.90 18.18
N GLN A 118 -6.53 -19.11 17.70
CA GLN A 118 -5.40 -19.40 16.84
C GLN A 118 -5.37 -18.55 15.55
N TYR A 119 -6.49 -18.40 14.86
CA TYR A 119 -6.53 -17.59 13.62
C TYR A 119 -6.33 -16.09 13.87
N VAL A 120 -6.75 -15.60 15.04
CA VAL A 120 -6.47 -14.21 15.44
C VAL A 120 -4.98 -14.03 15.72
N GLN A 121 -4.32 -15.03 16.34
CA GLN A 121 -2.85 -15.01 16.51
C GLN A 121 -2.15 -15.01 15.15
N PHE A 122 -2.58 -15.85 14.18
CA PHE A 122 -2.02 -15.85 12.83
C PHE A 122 -2.18 -14.51 12.13
N LEU A 123 -3.36 -13.85 12.23
CA LEU A 123 -3.56 -12.50 11.73
C LEU A 123 -2.55 -11.51 12.36
N GLY A 124 -2.32 -11.63 13.66
CA GLY A 124 -1.34 -10.82 14.38
C GLY A 124 0.08 -11.03 13.88
N VAL A 125 0.50 -12.30 13.69
CA VAL A 125 1.82 -12.64 13.15
C VAL A 125 1.99 -12.09 11.73
N MET A 126 0.99 -12.28 10.85
CA MET A 126 1.04 -11.77 9.48
C MET A 126 1.15 -10.24 9.43
N ASN A 127 0.39 -9.53 10.26
CA ASN A 127 0.48 -8.07 10.37
C ASN A 127 1.85 -7.61 10.94
N PHE A 128 2.44 -8.36 11.83
CA PHE A 128 3.78 -8.08 12.32
C PHE A 128 4.85 -8.28 11.23
N VAL A 129 4.73 -9.34 10.44
CA VAL A 129 5.65 -9.59 9.30
C VAL A 129 5.56 -8.48 8.26
N ILE A 130 4.34 -8.09 7.83
CA ILE A 130 4.20 -7.02 6.84
C ILE A 130 4.72 -5.69 7.39
N PHE A 131 4.49 -5.38 8.68
CA PHE A 131 5.09 -4.22 9.34
C PHE A 131 6.61 -4.24 9.20
N LEU A 132 7.29 -5.35 9.52
CA LEU A 132 8.75 -5.43 9.41
C LEU A 132 9.22 -5.24 7.97
N VAL A 133 8.57 -5.92 7.02
CA VAL A 133 8.96 -5.86 5.60
C VAL A 133 8.79 -4.45 5.04
N THR A 134 7.74 -3.73 5.41
CA THR A 134 7.46 -2.41 4.85
C THR A 134 8.13 -1.26 5.62
N ALA A 135 8.33 -1.40 6.94
CA ALA A 135 8.99 -0.38 7.76
C ALA A 135 10.51 -0.37 7.61
N ILE A 136 11.13 -1.53 7.31
CA ILE A 136 12.57 -1.58 7.06
C ILE A 136 12.87 -0.90 5.72
N PRO A 137 13.75 0.11 5.69
CA PRO A 137 14.03 0.83 4.46
C PRO A 137 14.89 -0.01 3.51
N PHE A 138 14.28 -0.50 2.45
CA PHE A 138 14.99 -1.15 1.35
C PHE A 138 14.53 -0.59 0.00
N LYS A 139 15.34 -0.78 -1.02
CA LYS A 139 15.12 -0.37 -2.39
C LYS A 139 15.22 -1.62 -3.27
N GLY A 140 14.10 -2.00 -3.88
CA GLY A 140 13.98 -3.07 -4.86
C GLY A 140 13.24 -2.55 -6.09
N GLU A 141 12.49 -3.39 -6.78
CA GLU A 141 11.57 -2.95 -7.84
C GLU A 141 10.57 -1.90 -7.32
N PHE A 142 10.16 -2.03 -6.06
CA PHE A 142 9.34 -1.06 -5.35
C PHE A 142 10.06 -0.61 -4.08
N LYS A 143 9.92 0.66 -3.74
CA LYS A 143 10.42 1.21 -2.48
C LYS A 143 9.52 0.75 -1.33
N SER A 144 10.13 0.32 -0.22
CA SER A 144 9.38 0.12 1.02
C SER A 144 8.89 1.46 1.59
N ASP A 145 7.84 1.42 2.42
CA ASP A 145 7.35 2.63 3.10
C ASP A 145 8.43 3.30 3.95
N GLY A 146 9.25 2.48 4.63
CA GLY A 146 10.40 2.96 5.39
C GLY A 146 11.41 3.70 4.51
N ARG A 147 11.63 3.25 3.28
CA ARG A 147 12.50 3.95 2.32
C ARG A 147 11.91 5.27 1.87
N VAL A 148 10.61 5.29 1.54
CA VAL A 148 9.89 6.52 1.20
C VAL A 148 9.97 7.53 2.34
N MET A 149 9.72 7.10 3.58
CA MET A 149 9.86 7.97 4.76
C MET A 149 11.26 8.56 4.91
N LEU A 150 12.32 7.75 4.70
CA LEU A 150 13.69 8.24 4.77
C LEU A 150 14.01 9.25 3.67
N GLU A 151 13.57 9.03 2.45
CA GLU A 151 13.75 9.99 1.34
C GLU A 151 13.07 11.32 1.63
N LEU A 152 11.87 11.31 2.19
CA LEU A 152 11.14 12.51 2.57
C LEU A 152 11.79 13.29 3.72
N LEU A 153 12.55 12.62 4.58
CA LEU A 153 13.33 13.24 5.65
C LEU A 153 14.71 13.72 5.18
N SER A 154 15.21 13.22 4.05
CA SER A 154 16.51 13.60 3.52
C SER A 154 16.54 15.07 3.07
N LYS A 155 17.77 15.61 2.97
CA LYS A 155 18.03 16.93 2.40
C LYS A 155 18.77 16.71 1.08
N GLY A 156 18.13 16.95 -0.07
CA GLY A 156 18.81 16.83 -1.36
C GLY A 156 17.90 16.52 -2.52
N ASN A 157 18.53 16.28 -3.66
CA ASN A 157 17.87 16.09 -4.97
C ASN A 157 16.90 14.88 -4.98
N GLU A 158 17.19 13.80 -4.23
CA GLU A 158 16.32 12.62 -4.18
C GLU A 158 14.90 12.98 -3.69
N LYS A 159 14.81 13.81 -2.64
CA LYS A 159 13.53 14.29 -2.13
C LYS A 159 12.77 15.13 -3.15
N GLU A 160 13.47 16.05 -3.82
CA GLU A 160 12.83 16.93 -4.81
C GLU A 160 12.34 16.12 -6.03
N GLN A 161 13.13 15.17 -6.51
CA GLN A 161 12.74 14.26 -7.58
C GLN A 161 11.51 13.42 -7.19
N PHE A 162 11.51 12.85 -5.99
CA PHE A 162 10.37 12.08 -5.50
C PHE A 162 9.09 12.92 -5.44
N LEU A 163 9.17 14.15 -4.90
CA LEU A 163 8.01 15.04 -4.81
C LEU A 163 7.53 15.51 -6.19
N SER A 164 8.45 15.75 -7.12
CA SER A 164 8.10 16.11 -8.51
C SER A 164 7.41 14.95 -9.23
N THR A 165 7.86 13.72 -9.01
CA THR A 165 7.21 12.52 -9.54
C THR A 165 5.79 12.37 -8.96
N LEU A 166 5.59 12.60 -7.66
CA LEU A 166 4.25 12.59 -7.06
C LEU A 166 3.30 13.62 -7.68
N LEU A 167 3.80 14.83 -7.96
CA LEU A 167 3.00 15.86 -8.62
C LEU A 167 2.68 15.49 -10.06
N LEU A 168 3.63 14.89 -10.79
CA LEU A 168 3.37 14.41 -12.14
C LEU A 168 2.29 13.31 -12.14
N ILE A 169 2.38 12.34 -11.22
CA ILE A 169 1.34 11.31 -11.06
C ILE A 169 -0.03 11.96 -10.74
N LYS A 170 -0.06 12.98 -9.88
CA LYS A 170 -1.28 13.74 -9.62
C LYS A 170 -1.87 14.36 -10.90
N GLU A 171 -1.04 14.96 -11.76
CA GLU A 171 -1.50 15.51 -13.04
C GLU A 171 -1.99 14.40 -13.98
N MET A 172 -1.29 13.26 -14.05
CA MET A 172 -1.72 12.10 -14.85
C MET A 172 -3.06 11.52 -14.40
N MET A 173 -3.38 11.59 -13.10
CA MET A 173 -4.66 11.13 -12.53
C MET A 173 -5.77 12.19 -12.62
N SER A 174 -5.45 13.40 -13.06
CA SER A 174 -6.42 14.47 -13.27
C SER A 174 -7.07 14.34 -14.67
N PRO A 175 -8.23 14.98 -14.91
CA PRO A 175 -8.83 15.03 -16.25
C PRO A 175 -8.05 15.93 -17.23
N ALA A 176 -6.92 16.54 -16.82
CA ALA A 176 -6.12 17.40 -17.67
C ALA A 176 -5.43 16.60 -18.78
N LEU A 177 -5.49 17.11 -20.00
CA LEU A 177 -4.79 16.51 -21.13
C LEU A 177 -3.26 16.68 -20.99
N PRO A 178 -2.44 15.78 -21.53
CA PRO A 178 -0.98 15.84 -21.40
C PRO A 178 -0.33 17.16 -21.85
N ASN A 179 -0.95 17.87 -22.81
CA ASN A 179 -0.49 19.18 -23.26
C ASN A 179 -0.77 20.32 -22.27
N MET A 180 -1.55 20.05 -21.23
CA MET A 180 -1.88 20.99 -20.13
C MET A 180 -1.05 20.73 -18.87
N TRP A 181 -0.25 19.66 -18.85
CA TRP A 181 0.60 19.33 -17.71
C TRP A 181 1.71 20.36 -17.53
N SER A 182 2.17 20.54 -16.29
CA SER A 182 3.26 21.45 -15.98
C SER A 182 4.56 21.02 -16.70
N LEU A 183 5.01 21.83 -17.65
CA LEU A 183 6.27 21.58 -18.38
C LEU A 183 7.47 21.44 -17.44
N HIS A 184 7.48 22.17 -16.33
CA HIS A 184 8.53 22.07 -15.33
C HIS A 184 8.58 20.66 -14.67
N LEU A 185 7.44 20.09 -14.30
CA LEU A 185 7.37 18.75 -13.74
C LEU A 185 7.80 17.67 -14.75
N VAL A 186 7.33 17.81 -15.99
CA VAL A 186 7.74 16.92 -17.10
C VAL A 186 9.24 16.99 -17.35
N GLN A 187 9.83 18.18 -17.33
CA GLN A 187 11.28 18.35 -17.50
C GLN A 187 12.07 17.77 -16.33
N GLN A 188 11.63 17.99 -15.10
CA GLN A 188 12.27 17.39 -13.92
C GLN A 188 12.21 15.85 -13.95
N ALA A 189 11.09 15.28 -14.33
CA ALA A 189 10.97 13.83 -14.52
C ALA A 189 11.92 13.31 -15.63
N ARG A 190 12.09 14.05 -16.71
CA ARG A 190 13.02 13.69 -17.81
C ARG A 190 14.49 13.80 -17.45
N THR A 191 14.86 14.73 -16.58
CA THR A 191 16.24 14.94 -16.14
C THR A 191 16.61 14.05 -14.94
N ALA A 192 15.64 13.38 -14.33
CA ALA A 192 15.91 12.40 -13.30
C ALA A 192 16.78 11.27 -13.88
N PRO A 193 17.83 10.82 -13.17
CA PRO A 193 18.62 9.70 -13.63
C PRO A 193 17.70 8.50 -13.82
N VAL A 194 17.80 7.84 -14.99
CA VAL A 194 17.06 6.62 -15.28
C VAL A 194 17.54 5.55 -14.29
N ASN A 195 16.78 5.34 -13.26
CA ASN A 195 16.94 4.26 -12.32
C ASN A 195 15.63 3.47 -12.26
N GLU A 196 15.64 2.35 -11.59
CA GLU A 196 14.48 1.46 -11.47
C GLU A 196 13.24 2.16 -10.89
N ASP A 197 13.41 3.28 -10.19
CA ASP A 197 12.33 4.08 -9.61
C ASP A 197 11.59 4.97 -10.63
N ASN A 198 12.17 5.21 -11.79
CA ASN A 198 11.67 6.17 -12.79
C ASN A 198 11.19 5.51 -14.08
N ILE A 199 11.17 4.17 -14.16
CA ILE A 199 10.78 3.40 -15.36
C ILE A 199 9.28 3.57 -15.69
N THR A 200 8.49 4.09 -14.77
CA THR A 200 7.05 4.28 -14.93
C THR A 200 6.64 5.66 -15.46
N VAL A 201 7.56 6.49 -15.89
CA VAL A 201 7.27 7.85 -16.42
C VAL A 201 7.61 7.98 -17.90
#